data_98701536982466b9fda1d7724e6ccce0
#
_entry.id   98701536982466b9fda1d7724e6ccce0
#
_cell.length_a   1.000
_cell.length_b   1.000
_cell.length_c   1.000
_cell.angle_alpha   90.00
_cell.angle_beta   90.00
_cell.angle_gamma   90.00
#
_symmetry.space_group_name_H-M   'P 1'
#
loop_
_entity.id
_entity.type
_entity.pdbx_description
1 polymer ?
#
loop_
_entity_poly.entity_id
_entity_poly.type
_entity_poly.pdbx_seq_one_letter_code
_entity_poly.pdbx_strand_id
1 'polypeptide(L)'
;IAGYERAGEAIKYLHGKDVALITDTDVISWLLNIRNKDFVFNPSVLSRAILYKDGTIDLFIENVESVNFEYEYIRIYHIDELFSVLESIQSIVIDASTVPMNIFKHLSQKDILVKDFDACLIMKSIKNDTEISGAVNAHVRDGVAVINLLYWLDVQLNSNARITELDVVSQLLIFRQQQDLFCGDSFATISGFAENGAVIHYKVNNETNKLICKNGLYLLDSGGQYLDGTTDVTRTIAIGEPTYEQIVNFTLVLKGHIAIAMAVFPLKTTGGMLDILARQYLWKSGLDYQHGTGHGVGSFLSVHEGPCAISYGNNVILQPNMILSNEPGYYKDGEYGIRIENLMYVEKWCDKFLRFKQLTCVPIDLNLINVNMLSKEEIDYINKYHDFVYTTVAPYLNAKVKDWLWNSCRSIK
;
A
#
# COMPACT_ATOMS: atom_id res chain seq x y z
N ILE A 1 -5.47 0.01 -22.26
CA ILE A 1 -6.57 0.92 -22.63
C ILE A 1 -5.98 2.30 -22.56
N ALA A 2 -6.04 2.98 -23.68
CA ALA A 2 -5.29 4.20 -23.90
C ALA A 2 -5.74 5.31 -22.94
N GLY A 3 -4.81 6.18 -22.57
CA GLY A 3 -5.08 7.40 -21.80
C GLY A 3 -6.22 8.24 -22.36
N TYR A 4 -6.53 8.11 -23.65
CA TYR A 4 -7.67 8.75 -24.31
C TYR A 4 -9.02 8.33 -23.72
N GLU A 5 -9.25 7.05 -23.44
CA GLU A 5 -10.50 6.60 -22.81
C GLU A 5 -10.62 7.11 -21.37
N ARG A 6 -9.51 7.11 -20.63
CA ARG A 6 -9.44 7.68 -19.26
C ARG A 6 -9.69 9.19 -19.30
N ALA A 7 -9.10 9.91 -20.24
CA ALA A 7 -9.35 11.33 -20.46
C ALA A 7 -10.83 11.60 -20.80
N GLY A 8 -11.42 10.80 -21.69
CA GLY A 8 -12.83 10.87 -22.05
C GLY A 8 -13.79 10.68 -20.87
N GLU A 9 -13.46 9.81 -19.92
CA GLU A 9 -14.21 9.67 -18.67
C GLU A 9 -13.98 10.87 -17.72
N ALA A 10 -12.75 11.35 -17.62
CA ALA A 10 -12.39 12.48 -16.75
C ALA A 10 -13.05 13.80 -17.16
N ILE A 11 -13.33 14.01 -18.44
CA ILE A 11 -14.06 15.19 -18.96
C ILE A 11 -15.41 15.39 -18.27
N LYS A 12 -16.10 14.32 -17.89
CA LYS A 12 -17.40 14.39 -17.20
C LYS A 12 -17.34 15.20 -15.92
N TYR A 13 -16.16 15.37 -15.35
CA TYR A 13 -15.94 16.09 -14.10
C TYR A 13 -15.49 17.55 -14.26
N LEU A 14 -15.45 18.07 -15.49
CA LEU A 14 -15.18 19.50 -15.73
C LEU A 14 -16.30 20.42 -15.22
N HIS A 15 -17.47 19.87 -14.94
CA HIS A 15 -18.61 20.63 -14.37
C HIS A 15 -18.95 21.90 -15.15
N GLY A 16 -18.82 21.88 -16.48
CA GLY A 16 -19.09 23.02 -17.34
C GLY A 16 -17.96 24.04 -17.48
N LYS A 17 -16.81 23.83 -16.81
CA LYS A 17 -15.59 24.61 -17.03
C LYS A 17 -14.89 24.17 -18.32
N ASP A 18 -14.00 25.04 -18.83
CA ASP A 18 -13.29 24.76 -20.08
C ASP A 18 -12.20 23.70 -19.91
N VAL A 19 -11.52 23.72 -18.75
CA VAL A 19 -10.39 22.85 -18.45
C VAL A 19 -10.36 22.42 -16.99
N ALA A 20 -9.63 21.32 -16.71
CA ALA A 20 -9.19 20.93 -15.38
C ALA A 20 -7.66 20.98 -15.31
N LEU A 21 -7.13 21.65 -14.27
CA LEU A 21 -5.71 21.58 -13.94
C LEU A 21 -5.48 20.41 -12.97
N ILE A 22 -4.68 19.46 -13.40
CA ILE A 22 -4.25 18.30 -12.61
C ILE A 22 -2.83 18.56 -12.12
N THR A 23 -2.63 18.54 -10.82
CA THR A 23 -1.32 18.80 -10.20
C THR A 23 -0.78 17.62 -9.41
N ASP A 24 -1.59 16.58 -9.18
CA ASP A 24 -1.14 15.32 -8.61
C ASP A 24 -0.39 14.49 -9.66
N THR A 25 0.89 14.21 -9.38
CA THR A 25 1.78 13.50 -10.30
C THR A 25 1.38 12.03 -10.50
N ASP A 26 0.78 11.40 -9.49
CA ASP A 26 0.27 10.03 -9.58
C ASP A 26 -0.97 9.95 -10.46
N VAL A 27 -1.85 10.95 -10.34
CA VAL A 27 -3.05 11.05 -11.20
C VAL A 27 -2.63 11.25 -12.66
N ILE A 28 -1.68 12.13 -12.93
CA ILE A 28 -1.18 12.35 -14.30
C ILE A 28 -0.53 11.08 -14.84
N SER A 29 0.32 10.45 -14.05
CA SER A 29 1.03 9.22 -14.44
C SER A 29 0.07 8.07 -14.71
N TRP A 30 -1.00 7.94 -13.93
CA TRP A 30 -2.07 6.98 -14.18
C TRP A 30 -2.91 7.33 -15.42
N LEU A 31 -3.32 8.60 -15.56
CA LEU A 31 -4.15 9.08 -16.66
C LEU A 31 -3.48 8.84 -18.01
N LEU A 32 -2.19 9.14 -18.12
CA LEU A 32 -1.40 9.01 -19.34
C LEU A 32 -0.69 7.65 -19.46
N ASN A 33 -0.79 6.81 -18.44
CA ASN A 33 -0.09 5.52 -18.32
C ASN A 33 1.43 5.64 -18.50
N ILE A 34 2.03 6.65 -17.87
CA ILE A 34 3.47 6.93 -17.91
C ILE A 34 4.10 6.67 -16.55
N ARG A 35 5.35 6.24 -16.56
CA ARG A 35 6.15 5.99 -15.36
C ARG A 35 7.57 6.49 -15.58
N ASN A 36 8.19 6.99 -14.50
CA ASN A 36 9.58 7.43 -14.49
C ASN A 36 10.23 7.16 -13.12
N LYS A 37 11.47 7.52 -12.97
CA LYS A 37 12.25 7.42 -11.73
C LYS A 37 12.54 8.79 -11.12
N ASP A 38 11.61 9.75 -11.27
CA ASP A 38 11.76 11.10 -10.72
C ASP A 38 11.71 11.10 -9.18
N PHE A 39 11.01 10.13 -8.60
CA PHE A 39 10.92 9.92 -7.17
C PHE A 39 11.50 8.57 -6.76
N VAL A 40 12.12 8.51 -5.57
CA VAL A 40 12.88 7.34 -5.12
C VAL A 40 12.05 6.06 -5.02
N PHE A 41 10.81 6.15 -4.51
CA PHE A 41 9.95 4.98 -4.24
C PHE A 41 8.67 4.97 -5.07
N ASN A 42 8.37 6.06 -5.74
CA ASN A 42 7.15 6.23 -6.51
C ASN A 42 7.49 6.44 -7.99
N PRO A 43 7.06 5.54 -8.90
CA PRO A 43 7.39 5.66 -10.32
C PRO A 43 6.55 6.70 -11.06
N SER A 44 6.02 7.70 -10.38
CA SER A 44 5.29 8.80 -11.03
C SER A 44 6.24 9.80 -11.72
N VAL A 45 5.68 10.55 -12.68
CA VAL A 45 6.41 11.57 -13.46
C VAL A 45 6.19 12.93 -12.84
N LEU A 46 7.27 13.68 -12.54
CA LEU A 46 7.16 15.05 -12.06
C LEU A 46 6.59 15.94 -13.15
N SER A 47 5.31 16.26 -13.05
CA SER A 47 4.55 16.91 -14.12
C SER A 47 3.38 17.73 -13.61
N ARG A 48 2.78 18.51 -14.53
CA ARG A 48 1.46 19.13 -14.42
C ARG A 48 0.69 18.84 -15.70
N ALA A 49 -0.63 18.82 -15.65
CA ALA A 49 -1.44 18.61 -16.83
C ALA A 49 -2.68 19.52 -16.85
N ILE A 50 -3.06 19.95 -18.03
CA ILE A 50 -4.33 20.63 -18.30
C ILE A 50 -5.15 19.72 -19.19
N LEU A 51 -6.29 19.23 -18.69
CA LEU A 51 -7.26 18.45 -19.42
C LEU A 51 -8.34 19.38 -20.00
N TYR A 52 -8.50 19.36 -21.30
CA TYR A 52 -9.50 20.14 -22.04
C TYR A 52 -10.80 19.37 -22.25
N LYS A 53 -11.89 20.10 -22.47
CA LYS A 53 -13.23 19.52 -22.69
C LYS A 53 -13.37 18.66 -23.96
N ASP A 54 -12.44 18.78 -24.90
CA ASP A 54 -12.37 17.95 -26.10
C ASP A 54 -11.55 16.67 -25.91
N GLY A 55 -10.99 16.47 -24.72
CA GLY A 55 -10.15 15.30 -24.36
C GLY A 55 -8.67 15.50 -24.65
N THR A 56 -8.27 16.65 -25.21
CA THR A 56 -6.85 16.94 -25.36
C THR A 56 -6.21 17.26 -24.02
N ILE A 57 -4.91 16.99 -23.90
CA ILE A 57 -4.14 17.18 -22.68
C ILE A 57 -2.87 17.95 -23.01
N ASP A 58 -2.61 19.03 -22.27
CA ASP A 58 -1.32 19.67 -22.24
C ASP A 58 -0.55 19.11 -21.06
N LEU A 59 0.56 18.44 -21.33
CA LEU A 59 1.47 17.88 -20.34
C LEU A 59 2.70 18.78 -20.19
N PHE A 60 2.96 19.22 -18.96
CA PHE A 60 4.09 20.08 -18.61
C PHE A 60 5.12 19.27 -17.82
N ILE A 61 6.32 19.10 -18.37
CA ILE A 61 7.43 18.35 -17.79
C ILE A 61 8.76 19.09 -17.95
N GLU A 62 9.75 18.77 -17.18
CA GLU A 62 11.05 19.44 -17.23
C GLU A 62 11.89 18.96 -18.42
N ASN A 63 11.86 17.65 -18.74
CA ASN A 63 12.64 17.08 -19.83
C ASN A 63 11.74 16.63 -20.98
N VAL A 64 11.36 17.56 -21.85
CA VAL A 64 10.47 17.32 -23.00
C VAL A 64 11.02 16.29 -23.97
N GLU A 65 12.34 16.23 -24.16
CA GLU A 65 12.97 15.31 -25.11
C GLU A 65 12.97 13.86 -24.62
N SER A 66 12.78 13.63 -23.33
CA SER A 66 12.76 12.27 -22.75
C SER A 66 11.45 11.51 -23.01
N VAL A 67 10.42 12.18 -23.50
CA VAL A 67 9.09 11.62 -23.68
C VAL A 67 8.71 11.67 -25.15
N ASN A 68 8.50 10.49 -25.74
CA ASN A 68 7.97 10.37 -27.10
C ASN A 68 6.58 9.75 -27.03
N PHE A 69 5.54 10.59 -27.09
CA PHE A 69 4.16 10.13 -27.22
C PHE A 69 3.75 10.18 -28.67
N GLU A 70 3.33 9.06 -29.23
CA GLU A 70 2.69 8.97 -30.55
C GLU A 70 1.17 9.28 -30.48
N TYR A 71 0.75 10.11 -29.50
CA TYR A 71 -0.67 10.41 -29.29
C TYR A 71 -0.99 11.85 -29.68
N GLU A 72 -1.76 12.04 -30.75
CA GLU A 72 -2.16 13.36 -31.25
C GLU A 72 -2.96 14.21 -30.26
N TYR A 73 -3.56 13.59 -29.23
CA TYR A 73 -4.33 14.30 -28.19
C TYR A 73 -3.48 14.80 -27.02
N ILE A 74 -2.17 14.52 -26.99
CA ILE A 74 -1.24 15.01 -25.95
C ILE A 74 -0.26 16.01 -26.57
N ARG A 75 -0.24 17.23 -26.04
CA ARG A 75 0.77 18.24 -26.35
C ARG A 75 1.72 18.33 -25.19
N ILE A 76 3.04 18.35 -25.47
CA ILE A 76 4.07 18.38 -24.44
C ILE A 76 4.72 19.77 -24.43
N TYR A 77 4.83 20.35 -23.24
CA TYR A 77 5.42 21.64 -22.98
C TYR A 77 6.50 21.54 -21.90
N HIS A 78 7.45 22.44 -21.93
CA HIS A 78 8.35 22.63 -20.80
C HIS A 78 7.57 23.16 -19.59
N ILE A 79 7.95 22.73 -18.36
CA ILE A 79 7.21 23.10 -17.13
C ILE A 79 7.08 24.62 -16.94
N ASP A 80 8.08 25.40 -17.38
CA ASP A 80 8.06 26.86 -17.29
C ASP A 80 6.98 27.53 -18.14
N GLU A 81 6.44 26.84 -19.15
CA GLU A 81 5.38 27.37 -20.02
C GLU A 81 3.99 27.30 -19.37
N LEU A 82 3.84 26.59 -18.24
CA LEU A 82 2.55 26.42 -17.57
C LEU A 82 1.82 27.74 -17.33
N PHE A 83 2.50 28.75 -16.78
CA PHE A 83 1.87 30.02 -16.45
C PHE A 83 1.43 30.81 -17.70
N SER A 84 2.18 30.76 -18.78
CA SER A 84 1.82 31.41 -20.03
C SER A 84 0.58 30.73 -20.68
N VAL A 85 0.48 29.42 -20.62
CA VAL A 85 -0.71 28.70 -21.08
C VAL A 85 -1.92 29.03 -20.19
N LEU A 86 -1.74 29.04 -18.88
CA LEU A 86 -2.80 29.40 -17.93
C LEU A 86 -3.34 30.81 -18.15
N GLU A 87 -2.55 31.77 -18.66
CA GLU A 87 -3.04 33.11 -18.98
C GLU A 87 -4.20 33.14 -19.97
N SER A 88 -4.19 32.25 -20.97
CA SER A 88 -5.23 32.14 -21.99
C SER A 88 -6.53 31.53 -21.50
N ILE A 89 -6.51 30.81 -20.36
CA ILE A 89 -7.66 30.07 -19.80
C ILE A 89 -8.50 31.02 -18.95
N GLN A 90 -9.83 30.97 -19.14
CA GLN A 90 -10.76 31.82 -18.39
C GLN A 90 -11.52 31.04 -17.31
N SER A 91 -11.79 29.75 -17.53
CA SER A 91 -12.65 28.95 -16.69
C SER A 91 -11.98 27.60 -16.42
N ILE A 92 -11.74 27.27 -15.13
CA ILE A 92 -10.87 26.14 -14.72
C ILE A 92 -11.40 25.42 -13.47
N VAL A 93 -11.26 24.09 -13.45
CA VAL A 93 -11.41 23.27 -12.24
C VAL A 93 -10.03 23.00 -11.65
N ILE A 94 -9.93 23.10 -10.33
CA ILE A 94 -8.72 22.77 -9.56
C ILE A 94 -9.06 21.91 -8.33
N ASP A 95 -8.11 21.12 -7.89
CA ASP A 95 -8.16 20.39 -6.62
C ASP A 95 -7.52 21.22 -5.51
N ALA A 96 -8.29 21.51 -4.45
CA ALA A 96 -7.81 22.31 -3.32
C ALA A 96 -6.69 21.62 -2.53
N SER A 97 -6.64 20.29 -2.55
CA SER A 97 -5.67 19.50 -1.77
C SER A 97 -4.30 19.41 -2.42
N THR A 98 -4.22 19.56 -3.76
CA THR A 98 -2.98 19.34 -4.51
C THR A 98 -2.45 20.57 -5.22
N VAL A 99 -3.31 21.58 -5.51
CA VAL A 99 -2.89 22.78 -6.23
C VAL A 99 -1.87 23.61 -5.44
N PRO A 100 -0.68 23.90 -5.98
CA PRO A 100 0.28 24.76 -5.32
C PRO A 100 -0.24 26.21 -5.14
N MET A 101 0.10 26.84 -4.03
CA MET A 101 -0.39 28.19 -3.68
C MET A 101 -0.01 29.26 -4.71
N ASN A 102 1.14 29.16 -5.37
CA ASN A 102 1.55 30.09 -6.43
C ASN A 102 0.64 29.97 -7.66
N ILE A 103 0.25 28.77 -8.04
CA ILE A 103 -0.71 28.53 -9.14
C ILE A 103 -2.09 29.05 -8.73
N PHE A 104 -2.56 28.73 -7.52
CA PHE A 104 -3.84 29.22 -7.02
C PHE A 104 -3.92 30.75 -7.06
N LYS A 105 -2.87 31.45 -6.60
CA LYS A 105 -2.80 32.92 -6.64
C LYS A 105 -2.82 33.49 -8.07
N HIS A 106 -2.11 32.83 -9.01
CA HIS A 106 -2.10 33.21 -10.42
C HIS A 106 -3.52 33.13 -11.04
N LEU A 107 -4.28 32.13 -10.62
CA LEU A 107 -5.64 31.90 -11.11
C LEU A 107 -6.70 32.78 -10.42
N SER A 108 -6.39 33.49 -9.37
CA SER A 108 -7.35 34.17 -8.46
C SER A 108 -8.34 35.15 -9.12
N GLN A 109 -8.03 35.63 -10.32
CA GLN A 109 -8.91 36.54 -11.11
C GLN A 109 -9.75 35.81 -12.17
N LYS A 110 -9.67 34.50 -12.25
CA LYS A 110 -10.37 33.66 -13.24
C LYS A 110 -11.62 33.02 -12.66
N ASP A 111 -12.47 32.45 -13.50
CA ASP A 111 -13.63 31.67 -13.08
C ASP A 111 -13.18 30.27 -12.60
N ILE A 112 -12.86 30.16 -11.31
CA ILE A 112 -12.33 28.95 -10.69
C ILE A 112 -13.45 28.17 -10.04
N LEU A 113 -13.51 26.85 -10.33
CA LEU A 113 -14.25 25.86 -9.55
C LEU A 113 -13.27 25.04 -8.71
N VAL A 114 -13.33 25.22 -7.40
CA VAL A 114 -12.52 24.45 -6.45
C VAL A 114 -13.26 23.17 -6.06
N LYS A 115 -12.57 22.04 -6.07
CA LYS A 115 -13.05 20.74 -5.62
C LYS A 115 -12.19 20.24 -4.46
N ASP A 116 -12.75 19.35 -3.64
CA ASP A 116 -12.04 18.78 -2.50
C ASP A 116 -11.02 17.69 -2.91
N PHE A 117 -11.20 17.10 -4.09
CA PHE A 117 -10.29 16.13 -4.68
C PHE A 117 -10.49 16.03 -6.20
N ASP A 118 -9.44 15.58 -6.89
CA ASP A 118 -9.48 15.31 -8.32
C ASP A 118 -10.40 14.11 -8.61
N ALA A 119 -11.26 14.27 -9.61
CA ALA A 119 -12.16 13.20 -10.04
C ALA A 119 -11.42 11.97 -10.55
N CYS A 120 -10.26 12.15 -11.17
CA CYS A 120 -9.39 11.06 -11.61
C CYS A 120 -8.87 10.23 -10.43
N LEU A 121 -8.77 10.80 -9.23
CA LEU A 121 -8.33 10.08 -8.04
C LEU A 121 -9.27 8.94 -7.67
N ILE A 122 -10.59 9.15 -7.76
CA ILE A 122 -11.59 8.07 -7.58
C ILE A 122 -11.44 7.02 -8.69
N MET A 123 -11.33 7.45 -9.94
CA MET A 123 -11.19 6.53 -11.08
C MET A 123 -9.94 5.66 -10.95
N LYS A 124 -8.81 6.27 -10.57
CA LYS A 124 -7.54 5.59 -10.33
C LYS A 124 -7.62 4.58 -9.18
N SER A 125 -8.37 4.87 -8.14
CA SER A 125 -8.51 3.98 -6.99
C SER A 125 -9.27 2.69 -7.30
N ILE A 126 -10.14 2.69 -8.33
CA ILE A 126 -10.88 1.51 -8.80
C ILE A 126 -10.08 0.82 -9.90
N LYS A 127 -9.38 -0.24 -9.56
CA LYS A 127 -8.50 -0.96 -10.48
C LYS A 127 -9.31 -1.74 -11.51
N ASN A 128 -8.84 -1.75 -12.76
CA ASN A 128 -9.40 -2.63 -13.78
C ASN A 128 -8.89 -4.08 -13.61
N ASP A 129 -9.43 -5.02 -14.38
CA ASP A 129 -9.09 -6.44 -14.25
C ASP A 129 -7.61 -6.74 -14.52
N THR A 130 -6.97 -5.97 -15.40
CA THR A 130 -5.53 -6.10 -15.68
C THR A 130 -4.70 -5.62 -14.48
N GLU A 131 -5.06 -4.50 -13.87
CA GLU A 131 -4.40 -3.98 -12.68
C GLU A 131 -4.60 -4.92 -11.47
N ILE A 132 -5.79 -5.51 -11.29
CA ILE A 132 -6.02 -6.53 -10.23
C ILE A 132 -5.20 -7.79 -10.50
N SER A 133 -5.17 -8.29 -11.73
CA SER A 133 -4.37 -9.46 -12.09
C SER A 133 -2.87 -9.20 -11.88
N GLY A 134 -2.41 -8.00 -12.23
CA GLY A 134 -1.04 -7.56 -11.97
C GLY A 134 -0.72 -7.52 -10.49
N ALA A 135 -1.61 -6.93 -9.67
CA ALA A 135 -1.45 -6.88 -8.22
C ALA A 135 -1.36 -8.30 -7.61
N VAL A 136 -2.22 -9.24 -8.04
CA VAL A 136 -2.14 -10.65 -7.59
C VAL A 136 -0.77 -11.23 -7.91
N ASN A 137 -0.27 -11.08 -9.14
CA ASN A 137 1.03 -11.60 -9.55
C ASN A 137 2.21 -10.94 -8.81
N ALA A 138 2.14 -9.63 -8.60
CA ALA A 138 3.16 -8.89 -7.84
C ALA A 138 3.25 -9.40 -6.39
N HIS A 139 2.11 -9.65 -5.73
CA HIS A 139 2.10 -10.18 -4.36
C HIS A 139 2.60 -11.62 -4.25
N VAL A 140 2.44 -12.45 -5.29
CA VAL A 140 3.05 -13.79 -5.32
C VAL A 140 4.58 -13.66 -5.36
N ARG A 141 5.12 -12.83 -6.24
CA ARG A 141 6.57 -12.59 -6.36
C ARG A 141 7.16 -11.98 -5.09
N ASP A 142 6.49 -10.96 -4.55
CA ASP A 142 6.92 -10.35 -3.30
C ASP A 142 6.85 -11.32 -2.12
N GLY A 143 5.80 -12.13 -2.06
CA GLY A 143 5.66 -13.23 -1.10
C GLY A 143 6.83 -14.21 -1.17
N VAL A 144 7.29 -14.58 -2.37
CA VAL A 144 8.50 -15.40 -2.56
C VAL A 144 9.72 -14.73 -1.95
N ALA A 145 9.92 -13.43 -2.22
CA ALA A 145 11.08 -12.69 -1.71
C ALA A 145 11.05 -12.59 -0.17
N VAL A 146 9.91 -12.22 0.41
CA VAL A 146 9.76 -12.07 1.88
C VAL A 146 9.89 -13.44 2.57
N ILE A 147 9.31 -14.51 2.04
CA ILE A 147 9.43 -15.86 2.63
C ILE A 147 10.88 -16.34 2.59
N ASN A 148 11.62 -16.11 1.49
CA ASN A 148 13.05 -16.41 1.44
C ASN A 148 13.84 -15.62 2.50
N LEU A 149 13.48 -14.36 2.74
CA LEU A 149 14.09 -13.56 3.80
C LEU A 149 13.79 -14.14 5.19
N LEU A 150 12.53 -14.48 5.49
CA LEU A 150 12.14 -15.04 6.79
C LEU A 150 12.88 -16.35 7.07
N TYR A 151 12.97 -17.24 6.07
CA TYR A 151 13.78 -18.45 6.16
C TYR A 151 15.27 -18.13 6.39
N TRP A 152 15.83 -17.20 5.61
CA TRP A 152 17.23 -16.79 5.77
C TRP A 152 17.50 -16.26 7.18
N LEU A 153 16.64 -15.37 7.68
CA LEU A 153 16.75 -14.80 9.02
C LEU A 153 16.73 -15.89 10.11
N ASP A 154 15.79 -16.82 10.03
CA ASP A 154 15.69 -17.96 10.94
C ASP A 154 16.97 -18.82 10.93
N VAL A 155 17.50 -19.17 9.76
CA VAL A 155 18.75 -19.91 9.62
C VAL A 155 19.95 -19.16 10.22
N GLN A 156 20.08 -17.86 9.95
CA GLN A 156 21.18 -17.04 10.46
C GLN A 156 21.14 -16.95 11.99
N LEU A 157 19.99 -16.67 12.57
CA LEU A 157 19.83 -16.55 14.03
C LEU A 157 20.05 -17.88 14.73
N ASN A 158 19.60 -18.99 14.16
CA ASN A 158 19.86 -20.33 14.71
C ASN A 158 21.34 -20.76 14.62
N SER A 159 22.08 -20.21 13.68
CA SER A 159 23.55 -20.40 13.58
C SER A 159 24.37 -19.43 14.47
N ASN A 160 23.70 -18.59 15.27
CA ASN A 160 24.29 -17.51 16.06
C ASN A 160 25.07 -16.47 15.22
N ALA A 161 24.67 -16.25 13.98
CA ALA A 161 25.20 -15.18 13.17
C ALA A 161 24.83 -13.81 13.77
N ARG A 162 25.71 -12.83 13.59
CA ARG A 162 25.45 -11.45 14.03
C ARG A 162 24.75 -10.72 12.89
N ILE A 163 23.44 -10.65 12.95
CA ILE A 163 22.59 -9.99 11.95
C ILE A 163 22.04 -8.69 12.53
N THR A 164 22.13 -7.62 11.76
CA THR A 164 21.58 -6.30 12.12
C THR A 164 20.31 -5.99 11.31
N GLU A 165 19.59 -4.96 11.71
CA GLU A 165 18.42 -4.46 10.99
C GLU A 165 18.76 -4.08 9.54
N LEU A 166 19.93 -3.44 9.28
CA LEU A 166 20.40 -3.09 7.93
C LEU A 166 20.80 -4.31 7.10
N ASP A 167 21.29 -5.39 7.70
CA ASP A 167 21.59 -6.63 6.98
C ASP A 167 20.29 -7.24 6.44
N VAL A 168 19.19 -7.17 7.22
CA VAL A 168 17.88 -7.65 6.76
C VAL A 168 17.33 -6.82 5.62
N VAL A 169 17.44 -5.48 5.67
CA VAL A 169 17.05 -4.58 4.56
C VAL A 169 17.81 -4.95 3.29
N SER A 170 19.13 -5.09 3.41
CA SER A 170 20.00 -5.43 2.27
C SER A 170 19.66 -6.79 1.68
N GLN A 171 19.41 -7.78 2.53
CA GLN A 171 19.10 -9.14 2.08
C GLN A 171 17.72 -9.23 1.41
N LEU A 172 16.73 -8.47 1.93
CA LEU A 172 15.41 -8.40 1.30
C LEU A 172 15.48 -7.82 -0.10
N LEU A 173 16.23 -6.74 -0.27
CA LEU A 173 16.45 -6.14 -1.60
C LEU A 173 17.06 -7.17 -2.58
N ILE A 174 18.04 -7.96 -2.14
CA ILE A 174 18.62 -9.03 -2.97
C ILE A 174 17.56 -10.05 -3.40
N PHE A 175 16.66 -10.48 -2.49
CA PHE A 175 15.62 -11.42 -2.83
C PHE A 175 14.54 -10.83 -3.75
N ARG A 176 14.21 -9.55 -3.60
CA ARG A 176 13.30 -8.82 -4.50
C ARG A 176 13.90 -8.64 -5.90
N GLN A 177 15.19 -8.33 -5.98
CA GLN A 177 15.91 -8.19 -7.27
C GLN A 177 15.94 -9.51 -8.08
N GLN A 178 15.75 -10.66 -7.46
CA GLN A 178 15.64 -11.95 -8.13
C GLN A 178 14.22 -12.21 -8.69
N GLN A 179 13.26 -11.34 -8.40
CA GLN A 179 11.89 -11.50 -8.88
C GLN A 179 11.69 -10.76 -10.21
N ASP A 180 10.94 -11.39 -11.11
CA ASP A 180 10.56 -10.76 -12.37
C ASP A 180 9.79 -9.47 -12.16
N LEU A 181 9.98 -8.50 -13.04
CA LEU A 181 9.31 -7.21 -13.08
C LEU A 181 9.58 -6.29 -11.87
N PHE A 182 10.48 -6.64 -10.96
CA PHE A 182 10.86 -5.78 -9.84
C PHE A 182 11.59 -4.52 -10.33
N CYS A 183 11.15 -3.35 -9.86
CA CYS A 183 11.67 -2.05 -10.27
C CYS A 183 12.35 -1.26 -9.15
N GLY A 184 12.11 -1.63 -7.90
CA GLY A 184 12.62 -0.97 -6.70
C GLY A 184 11.69 -1.16 -5.51
N ASP A 185 12.07 -0.69 -4.33
CA ASP A 185 11.20 -0.70 -3.16
C ASP A 185 10.05 0.31 -3.34
N SER A 186 8.88 0.05 -2.75
CA SER A 186 7.72 0.96 -2.76
C SER A 186 7.80 2.03 -1.67
N PHE A 187 8.65 1.82 -0.67
CA PHE A 187 9.04 2.77 0.39
C PHE A 187 10.32 2.27 1.08
N ALA A 188 10.89 3.13 1.95
CA ALA A 188 12.06 2.75 2.74
C ALA A 188 11.67 1.65 3.73
N THR A 189 12.24 0.46 3.59
CA THR A 189 11.96 -0.69 4.46
C THR A 189 12.14 -0.32 5.93
N ILE A 190 11.11 -0.57 6.74
CA ILE A 190 11.13 -0.47 8.19
C ILE A 190 11.61 -1.82 8.74
N SER A 191 12.77 -1.81 9.37
CA SER A 191 13.40 -2.98 9.98
C SER A 191 13.72 -2.60 11.42
N GLY A 192 12.85 -2.98 12.36
CA GLY A 192 12.91 -2.53 13.76
C GLY A 192 12.91 -3.68 14.75
N PHE A 193 14.04 -3.86 15.48
CA PHE A 193 14.15 -4.82 16.57
C PHE A 193 13.89 -4.17 17.90
N ALA A 194 13.11 -4.82 18.77
CA ALA A 194 12.75 -4.36 20.11
C ALA A 194 12.17 -2.93 20.05
N GLU A 195 12.73 -1.95 20.83
CA GLU A 195 12.24 -0.59 20.91
C GLU A 195 12.25 0.18 19.58
N ASN A 196 13.10 -0.19 18.62
CA ASN A 196 13.06 0.39 17.27
C ASN A 196 11.74 0.06 16.54
N GLY A 197 11.17 -1.13 16.79
CA GLY A 197 9.85 -1.51 16.30
C GLY A 197 8.70 -0.69 16.89
N ALA A 198 8.90 -0.02 18.03
CA ALA A 198 7.88 0.85 18.62
C ALA A 198 7.72 2.19 17.88
N VAL A 199 8.67 2.57 17.03
CA VAL A 199 8.58 3.77 16.20
C VAL A 199 7.86 3.44 14.91
N ILE A 200 6.64 3.94 14.74
CA ILE A 200 5.71 3.57 13.65
C ILE A 200 6.36 3.65 12.26
N HIS A 201 7.04 4.76 11.97
CA HIS A 201 7.76 5.00 10.71
C HIS A 201 9.28 5.00 10.95
N TYR A 202 9.79 3.97 11.62
CA TYR A 202 11.21 3.84 11.89
C TYR A 202 12.02 3.79 10.59
N LYS A 203 13.08 4.58 10.54
CA LYS A 203 14.05 4.57 9.45
C LYS A 203 15.39 4.12 9.99
N VAL A 204 15.72 2.87 9.75
CA VAL A 204 17.02 2.31 10.14
C VAL A 204 18.16 3.05 9.42
N ASN A 205 19.17 3.42 10.16
CA ASN A 205 20.40 4.06 9.66
C ASN A 205 21.61 3.56 10.46
N ASN A 206 22.82 3.97 10.09
CA ASN A 206 24.05 3.50 10.72
C ASN A 206 24.15 3.83 12.23
N GLU A 207 23.46 4.88 12.71
CA GLU A 207 23.50 5.31 14.11
C GLU A 207 22.51 4.52 14.97
N THR A 208 21.34 4.18 14.42
CA THR A 208 20.25 3.52 15.15
C THR A 208 20.18 2.01 14.89
N ASN A 209 20.96 1.51 13.92
CA ASN A 209 21.01 0.09 13.53
C ASN A 209 21.34 -0.84 14.70
N LYS A 210 20.45 -1.79 14.95
CA LYS A 210 20.59 -2.75 16.05
C LYS A 210 20.96 -4.14 15.57
N LEU A 211 21.68 -4.85 16.45
CA LEU A 211 21.85 -6.29 16.33
C LEU A 211 20.55 -6.98 16.72
N ILE A 212 20.03 -7.83 15.85
CA ILE A 212 18.89 -8.69 16.14
C ILE A 212 19.38 -9.84 17.01
N CYS A 213 18.95 -9.89 18.24
CA CYS A 213 19.38 -10.88 19.23
C CYS A 213 18.19 -11.59 19.86
N LYS A 214 18.44 -12.68 20.59
CA LYS A 214 17.38 -13.48 21.22
C LYS A 214 16.54 -12.67 22.21
N ASN A 215 15.26 -13.06 22.32
CA ASN A 215 14.26 -12.55 23.26
C ASN A 215 13.79 -11.10 22.98
N GLY A 216 13.23 -10.90 21.79
CA GLY A 216 12.57 -9.66 21.40
C GLY A 216 11.62 -9.84 20.24
N LEU A 217 10.84 -8.80 19.96
CA LEU A 217 10.03 -8.74 18.73
C LEU A 217 10.81 -8.01 17.65
N TYR A 218 10.73 -8.53 16.45
CA TYR A 218 11.24 -7.91 15.23
C TYR A 218 10.09 -7.53 14.33
N LEU A 219 9.96 -6.26 14.00
CA LEU A 219 8.98 -5.72 13.07
C LEU A 219 9.66 -5.42 11.74
N LEU A 220 9.16 -6.07 10.68
CA LEU A 220 9.55 -5.83 9.30
C LEU A 220 8.35 -5.32 8.53
N ASP A 221 8.46 -4.12 7.99
CA ASP A 221 7.47 -3.51 7.12
C ASP A 221 8.13 -3.08 5.82
N SER A 222 7.64 -3.58 4.69
CA SER A 222 8.32 -3.43 3.41
C SER A 222 7.40 -3.67 2.23
N GLY A 223 7.73 -3.07 1.11
CA GLY A 223 7.02 -3.28 -0.13
C GLY A 223 7.90 -3.10 -1.36
N GLY A 224 7.44 -3.58 -2.50
CA GLY A 224 8.12 -3.50 -3.78
C GLY A 224 7.27 -2.88 -4.87
N GLN A 225 7.92 -2.14 -5.77
CA GLN A 225 7.37 -1.71 -7.03
C GLN A 225 7.66 -2.76 -8.09
N TYR A 226 6.61 -3.30 -8.68
CA TYR A 226 6.64 -4.20 -9.83
C TYR A 226 5.94 -3.53 -11.01
N LEU A 227 6.36 -3.81 -12.25
CA LEU A 227 5.73 -3.18 -13.44
C LEU A 227 4.21 -3.39 -13.51
N ASP A 228 3.70 -4.42 -12.85
CA ASP A 228 2.29 -4.78 -12.82
C ASP A 228 1.60 -4.59 -11.46
N GLY A 229 2.29 -4.03 -10.44
CA GLY A 229 1.68 -3.76 -9.15
C GLY A 229 2.63 -3.18 -8.11
N THR A 230 2.07 -2.70 -7.02
CA THR A 230 2.77 -2.19 -5.83
C THR A 230 2.41 -3.07 -4.65
N THR A 231 3.39 -3.49 -3.85
CA THR A 231 3.16 -4.31 -2.66
C THR A 231 3.49 -3.56 -1.39
N ASP A 232 2.87 -4.01 -0.30
CA ASP A 232 3.05 -3.55 1.07
C ASP A 232 2.74 -4.69 2.02
N VAL A 233 3.63 -4.94 2.99
CA VAL A 233 3.45 -6.03 3.96
C VAL A 233 4.22 -5.78 5.24
N THR A 234 3.54 -5.90 6.38
CA THR A 234 4.20 -5.91 7.69
C THR A 234 4.07 -7.27 8.35
N ARG A 235 5.17 -7.75 8.92
CA ARG A 235 5.20 -8.89 9.85
C ARG A 235 5.94 -8.54 11.13
N THR A 236 5.34 -8.93 12.24
CA THR A 236 6.00 -8.97 13.55
C THR A 236 6.38 -10.41 13.86
N ILE A 237 7.62 -10.65 14.23
CA ILE A 237 8.23 -11.96 14.38
C ILE A 237 8.86 -12.07 15.78
N ALA A 238 8.63 -13.20 16.45
CA ALA A 238 9.31 -13.51 17.70
C ALA A 238 10.75 -13.99 17.42
N ILE A 239 11.72 -13.33 18.01
CA ILE A 239 13.11 -13.77 18.00
C ILE A 239 13.40 -14.39 19.38
N GLY A 240 13.45 -15.74 19.42
CA GLY A 240 13.52 -16.49 20.68
C GLY A 240 12.15 -16.60 21.37
N GLU A 241 12.12 -16.55 22.70
CA GLU A 241 10.91 -16.75 23.49
C GLU A 241 10.20 -15.40 23.74
N PRO A 242 8.99 -15.19 23.20
CA PRO A 242 8.22 -13.98 23.47
C PRO A 242 7.65 -13.99 24.89
N THR A 243 7.46 -12.81 25.48
CA THR A 243 6.77 -12.68 26.77
C THR A 243 5.27 -12.92 26.62
N TYR A 244 4.59 -13.27 27.72
CA TYR A 244 3.14 -13.43 27.72
C TYR A 244 2.41 -12.15 27.29
N GLU A 245 2.89 -10.97 27.71
CA GLU A 245 2.34 -9.67 27.30
C GLU A 245 2.44 -9.47 25.78
N GLN A 246 3.59 -9.79 25.18
CA GLN A 246 3.79 -9.69 23.72
C GLN A 246 2.83 -10.61 22.97
N ILE A 247 2.65 -11.85 23.43
CA ILE A 247 1.70 -12.81 22.85
C ILE A 247 0.25 -12.29 22.94
N VAL A 248 -0.15 -11.76 24.11
CA VAL A 248 -1.48 -11.20 24.30
C VAL A 248 -1.72 -10.03 23.37
N ASN A 249 -0.81 -9.04 23.35
CA ASN A 249 -0.95 -7.85 22.52
C ASN A 249 -0.92 -8.16 21.02
N PHE A 250 -0.05 -9.08 20.59
CA PHE A 250 -0.04 -9.56 19.21
C PHE A 250 -1.38 -10.20 18.84
N THR A 251 -1.94 -11.03 19.72
CA THR A 251 -3.23 -11.68 19.46
C THR A 251 -4.37 -10.67 19.40
N LEU A 252 -4.36 -9.59 20.20
CA LEU A 252 -5.35 -8.51 20.09
C LEU A 252 -5.28 -7.77 18.75
N VAL A 253 -4.07 -7.46 18.28
CA VAL A 253 -3.84 -6.86 16.94
C VAL A 253 -4.31 -7.83 15.84
N LEU A 254 -3.95 -9.11 15.95
CA LEU A 254 -4.36 -10.15 15.01
C LEU A 254 -5.88 -10.29 14.90
N LYS A 255 -6.60 -10.23 16.04
CA LYS A 255 -8.08 -10.25 16.04
C LYS A 255 -8.66 -9.06 15.29
N GLY A 256 -8.06 -7.88 15.43
CA GLY A 256 -8.44 -6.69 14.67
C GLY A 256 -8.21 -6.86 13.17
N HIS A 257 -7.04 -7.39 12.80
CA HIS A 257 -6.70 -7.71 11.41
C HIS A 257 -7.69 -8.71 10.80
N ILE A 258 -8.01 -9.78 11.51
CA ILE A 258 -8.96 -10.81 11.06
C ILE A 258 -10.37 -10.22 10.91
N ALA A 259 -10.80 -9.36 11.84
CA ALA A 259 -12.13 -8.76 11.80
C ALA A 259 -12.35 -7.91 10.52
N ILE A 260 -11.33 -7.17 10.09
CA ILE A 260 -11.36 -6.47 8.80
C ILE A 260 -11.33 -7.46 7.63
N ALA A 261 -10.41 -8.42 7.65
CA ALA A 261 -10.22 -9.36 6.54
C ALA A 261 -11.46 -10.23 6.28
N MET A 262 -12.24 -10.54 7.31
CA MET A 262 -13.49 -11.31 7.23
C MET A 262 -14.74 -10.44 7.05
N ALA A 263 -14.60 -9.11 7.04
CA ALA A 263 -15.75 -8.22 6.97
C ALA A 263 -16.57 -8.43 5.68
N VAL A 264 -17.87 -8.59 5.87
CA VAL A 264 -18.88 -8.51 4.81
C VAL A 264 -19.74 -7.29 5.12
N PHE A 265 -19.79 -6.36 4.19
CA PHE A 265 -20.38 -5.05 4.43
C PHE A 265 -21.30 -4.61 3.29
N PRO A 266 -22.38 -3.84 3.58
CA PRO A 266 -23.33 -3.41 2.56
C PRO A 266 -22.70 -2.40 1.59
N LEU A 267 -23.30 -2.29 0.40
CA LEU A 267 -22.99 -1.19 -0.52
C LEU A 267 -23.09 0.16 0.20
N LYS A 268 -22.26 1.13 -0.18
CA LYS A 268 -22.15 2.47 0.41
C LYS A 268 -21.44 2.51 1.78
N THR A 269 -20.87 1.41 2.25
CA THR A 269 -19.98 1.44 3.43
C THR A 269 -18.72 2.23 3.09
N THR A 270 -18.28 3.06 4.02
CA THR A 270 -17.01 3.80 3.93
C THR A 270 -15.93 3.09 4.74
N GLY A 271 -14.65 3.37 4.42
CA GLY A 271 -13.56 2.80 5.19
C GLY A 271 -13.56 3.22 6.67
N GLY A 272 -14.02 4.45 6.96
CA GLY A 272 -14.18 4.93 8.33
C GLY A 272 -15.18 4.12 9.18
N MET A 273 -16.21 3.54 8.56
CA MET A 273 -17.13 2.64 9.25
C MET A 273 -16.48 1.31 9.64
N LEU A 274 -15.47 0.86 8.92
CA LEU A 274 -14.78 -0.41 9.16
C LEU A 274 -13.62 -0.28 10.16
N ASP A 275 -13.01 0.88 10.32
CA ASP A 275 -11.86 1.12 11.19
C ASP A 275 -12.08 0.60 12.64
N ILE A 276 -13.28 0.79 13.17
CA ILE A 276 -13.66 0.35 14.52
C ILE A 276 -13.56 -1.18 14.68
N LEU A 277 -13.78 -1.96 13.62
CA LEU A 277 -13.67 -3.42 13.68
C LEU A 277 -12.26 -3.87 14.05
N ALA A 278 -11.24 -3.15 13.58
CA ALA A 278 -9.85 -3.44 13.93
C ALA A 278 -9.51 -3.01 15.36
N ARG A 279 -10.02 -1.86 15.81
CA ARG A 279 -9.63 -1.26 17.09
C ARG A 279 -10.31 -1.87 18.30
N GLN A 280 -11.50 -2.43 18.15
CA GLN A 280 -12.37 -2.85 19.25
C GLN A 280 -11.72 -3.80 20.26
N TYR A 281 -10.80 -4.66 19.81
CA TYR A 281 -10.11 -5.62 20.69
C TYR A 281 -9.05 -4.95 21.56
N LEU A 282 -8.31 -4.01 21.01
CA LEU A 282 -7.36 -3.18 21.74
C LEU A 282 -8.09 -2.25 22.74
N TRP A 283 -9.14 -1.58 22.31
CA TRP A 283 -9.93 -0.69 23.18
C TRP A 283 -10.50 -1.38 24.41
N LYS A 284 -10.95 -2.64 24.30
CA LYS A 284 -11.40 -3.44 25.44
C LYS A 284 -10.30 -3.68 26.50
N SER A 285 -9.04 -3.55 26.08
CA SER A 285 -7.86 -3.68 26.94
C SER A 285 -7.24 -2.32 27.31
N GLY A 286 -7.90 -1.20 26.97
CA GLY A 286 -7.39 0.14 27.21
C GLY A 286 -6.18 0.53 26.32
N LEU A 287 -6.02 -0.14 25.18
CA LEU A 287 -4.94 0.05 24.22
C LEU A 287 -5.47 0.63 22.91
N ASP A 288 -4.61 1.30 22.14
CA ASP A 288 -4.93 1.83 20.80
C ASP A 288 -3.65 2.04 20.00
N TYR A 289 -3.78 2.42 18.72
CA TYR A 289 -2.71 2.86 17.83
C TYR A 289 -3.08 4.17 17.13
N GLN A 290 -2.07 4.96 16.77
CA GLN A 290 -2.24 6.37 16.36
C GLN A 290 -2.18 6.58 14.84
N HIS A 291 -2.27 5.52 14.03
CA HIS A 291 -2.33 5.60 12.57
C HIS A 291 -3.65 5.04 12.02
N GLY A 292 -3.91 5.19 10.73
CA GLY A 292 -5.04 4.56 10.07
C GLY A 292 -4.92 3.05 10.08
N THR A 293 -6.04 2.34 10.06
CA THR A 293 -6.04 0.86 9.93
C THR A 293 -5.66 0.41 8.52
N GLY A 294 -5.77 1.30 7.54
CA GLY A 294 -5.38 1.02 6.17
C GLY A 294 -5.54 2.22 5.24
N HIS A 295 -4.86 2.14 4.12
CA HIS A 295 -4.84 3.14 3.05
C HIS A 295 -5.06 2.48 1.69
N GLY A 296 -5.41 3.25 0.68
CA GLY A 296 -5.40 2.78 -0.70
C GLY A 296 -3.98 2.53 -1.21
N VAL A 297 -3.85 1.72 -2.27
CA VAL A 297 -2.56 1.39 -2.89
C VAL A 297 -2.64 1.54 -4.40
N GLY A 298 -1.62 2.14 -5.00
CA GLY A 298 -1.51 2.36 -6.43
C GLY A 298 -1.18 1.07 -7.21
N SER A 299 -1.31 1.14 -8.53
CA SER A 299 -0.88 0.08 -9.45
C SER A 299 0.40 0.53 -10.16
N PHE A 300 1.56 0.10 -9.67
CA PHE A 300 2.88 0.61 -10.03
C PHE A 300 2.92 2.14 -9.93
N LEU A 301 2.47 2.63 -8.75
CA LEU A 301 2.42 4.03 -8.32
C LEU A 301 2.59 4.11 -6.80
N SER A 302 2.17 5.21 -6.17
CA SER A 302 2.33 5.41 -4.73
C SER A 302 1.75 4.25 -3.91
N VAL A 303 2.52 3.78 -2.93
CA VAL A 303 2.05 2.81 -1.95
C VAL A 303 0.90 3.39 -1.11
N HIS A 304 0.96 4.68 -0.77
CA HIS A 304 -0.13 5.40 -0.13
C HIS A 304 -0.96 6.15 -1.18
N GLU A 305 -2.02 5.53 -1.65
CA GLU A 305 -2.91 6.10 -2.66
C GLU A 305 -4.26 6.50 -2.05
N GLY A 306 -4.59 7.78 -2.12
CA GLY A 306 -5.96 8.23 -1.84
C GLY A 306 -6.95 7.88 -2.96
N PRO A 307 -8.25 8.17 -2.76
CA PRO A 307 -8.87 8.79 -1.59
C PRO A 307 -9.41 7.77 -0.56
N CYS A 308 -9.45 6.46 -0.90
CA CYS A 308 -9.97 5.43 0.00
C CYS A 308 -8.96 5.09 1.10
N ALA A 309 -9.46 4.93 2.32
CA ALA A 309 -8.67 4.49 3.46
C ALA A 309 -9.58 3.84 4.51
N ILE A 310 -9.06 2.87 5.27
CA ILE A 310 -9.72 2.36 6.48
C ILE A 310 -9.16 3.17 7.65
N SER A 311 -9.78 4.32 7.92
CA SER A 311 -9.32 5.23 8.97
C SER A 311 -10.45 6.10 9.47
N TYR A 312 -10.34 6.54 10.72
CA TYR A 312 -11.31 7.44 11.33
C TYR A 312 -11.54 8.69 10.45
N GLY A 313 -12.81 8.99 10.18
CA GLY A 313 -13.20 10.16 9.37
C GLY A 313 -13.09 9.99 7.86
N ASN A 314 -12.59 8.87 7.34
CA ASN A 314 -12.64 8.62 5.90
C ASN A 314 -14.08 8.31 5.46
N ASN A 315 -14.62 9.16 4.59
CA ASN A 315 -16.00 9.10 4.09
C ASN A 315 -16.10 8.58 2.65
N VAL A 316 -15.02 8.11 2.08
CA VAL A 316 -15.02 7.56 0.72
C VAL A 316 -15.73 6.20 0.73
N ILE A 317 -16.73 6.07 -0.13
CA ILE A 317 -17.48 4.82 -0.30
C ILE A 317 -16.57 3.79 -0.96
N LEU A 318 -16.41 2.64 -0.31
CA LEU A 318 -15.65 1.52 -0.86
C LEU A 318 -16.39 0.91 -2.04
N GLN A 319 -15.64 0.65 -3.11
CA GLN A 319 -16.14 0.08 -4.36
C GLN A 319 -15.34 -1.17 -4.75
N PRO A 320 -15.93 -2.11 -5.50
CA PRO A 320 -15.19 -3.25 -6.03
C PRO A 320 -13.91 -2.81 -6.74
N ASN A 321 -12.86 -3.62 -6.61
CA ASN A 321 -11.52 -3.41 -7.17
C ASN A 321 -10.71 -2.26 -6.55
N MET A 322 -11.15 -1.62 -5.47
CA MET A 322 -10.27 -0.79 -4.65
C MET A 322 -9.31 -1.67 -3.86
N ILE A 323 -8.01 -1.39 -3.94
CA ILE A 323 -6.96 -2.07 -3.16
C ILE A 323 -6.68 -1.24 -1.92
N LEU A 324 -6.67 -1.91 -0.75
CA LEU A 324 -6.40 -1.28 0.54
C LEU A 324 -5.45 -2.14 1.38
N SER A 325 -4.66 -1.49 2.23
CA SER A 325 -3.98 -2.15 3.33
C SER A 325 -4.95 -2.46 4.49
N ASN A 326 -4.57 -3.44 5.30
CA ASN A 326 -5.21 -3.80 6.57
C ASN A 326 -4.08 -4.04 7.56
N GLU A 327 -3.73 -2.99 8.34
CA GLU A 327 -2.48 -2.88 9.08
C GLU A 327 -2.66 -2.41 10.54
N PRO A 328 -3.58 -2.97 11.32
CA PRO A 328 -3.67 -2.62 12.75
C PRO A 328 -2.34 -2.90 13.46
N GLY A 329 -2.06 -2.13 14.51
CA GLY A 329 -0.83 -2.26 15.28
C GLY A 329 -1.01 -1.96 16.76
N TYR A 330 0.08 -2.15 17.51
CA TYR A 330 0.24 -1.70 18.89
C TYR A 330 1.70 -1.38 19.15
N TYR A 331 1.99 -0.26 19.77
CA TYR A 331 3.36 0.23 19.96
C TYR A 331 3.56 0.59 21.44
N LYS A 332 4.46 -0.14 22.11
CA LYS A 332 4.87 0.11 23.48
C LYS A 332 6.18 0.86 23.47
N ASP A 333 6.08 2.17 23.71
CA ASP A 333 7.22 3.07 23.63
C ASP A 333 8.42 2.59 24.46
N GLY A 334 9.61 2.61 23.85
CA GLY A 334 10.85 2.14 24.46
C GLY A 334 10.96 0.61 24.63
N GLU A 335 9.97 -0.19 24.16
CA GLU A 335 10.01 -1.64 24.35
C GLU A 335 9.84 -2.42 23.03
N TYR A 336 8.70 -2.32 22.33
CA TYR A 336 8.44 -3.05 21.09
C TYR A 336 7.26 -2.49 20.30
N GLY A 337 7.21 -2.81 19.03
CA GLY A 337 6.05 -2.59 18.15
C GLY A 337 5.50 -3.88 17.58
N ILE A 338 4.20 -3.86 17.32
CA ILE A 338 3.45 -4.92 16.64
C ILE A 338 2.64 -4.26 15.52
N ARG A 339 2.80 -4.74 14.29
CA ARG A 339 1.94 -4.45 13.15
C ARG A 339 1.75 -5.73 12.36
N ILE A 340 0.54 -6.01 11.95
CA ILE A 340 0.20 -7.15 11.08
C ILE A 340 -0.53 -6.56 9.89
N GLU A 341 0.08 -6.67 8.73
CA GLU A 341 -0.44 -6.06 7.52
C GLU A 341 -0.54 -7.02 6.35
N ASN A 342 -1.66 -6.94 5.68
CA ASN A 342 -1.87 -7.50 4.35
C ASN A 342 -2.50 -6.44 3.45
N LEU A 343 -2.17 -6.46 2.16
CA LEU A 343 -2.99 -5.84 1.14
C LEU A 343 -4.13 -6.77 0.74
N MET A 344 -5.26 -6.16 0.45
CA MET A 344 -6.48 -6.83 0.00
C MET A 344 -7.24 -5.92 -0.97
N TYR A 345 -8.15 -6.48 -1.73
CA TYR A 345 -9.03 -5.68 -2.59
C TYR A 345 -10.49 -5.98 -2.30
N VAL A 346 -11.35 -4.99 -2.57
CA VAL A 346 -12.79 -5.11 -2.42
C VAL A 346 -13.35 -5.94 -3.57
N GLU A 347 -14.13 -6.97 -3.27
CA GLU A 347 -14.87 -7.74 -4.27
C GLU A 347 -16.37 -7.80 -3.96
N LYS A 348 -17.17 -8.04 -4.98
CA LYS A 348 -18.61 -8.25 -4.81
C LYS A 348 -18.87 -9.61 -4.16
N TRP A 349 -19.54 -9.63 -3.01
CA TRP A 349 -19.95 -10.87 -2.36
C TRP A 349 -21.32 -11.34 -2.86
N CYS A 350 -22.27 -10.38 -2.96
CA CYS A 350 -23.57 -10.58 -3.60
C CYS A 350 -24.12 -9.21 -4.04
N ASP A 351 -25.36 -9.15 -4.52
CA ASP A 351 -25.93 -7.92 -5.11
C ASP A 351 -25.93 -6.71 -4.19
N LYS A 352 -25.98 -6.93 -2.87
CA LYS A 352 -26.10 -5.84 -1.87
C LYS A 352 -24.90 -5.73 -0.92
N PHE A 353 -23.94 -6.66 -1.02
CA PHE A 353 -22.81 -6.72 -0.11
C PHE A 353 -21.47 -6.88 -0.82
N LEU A 354 -20.44 -6.34 -0.20
CA LEU A 354 -19.04 -6.43 -0.57
C LEU A 354 -18.28 -7.21 0.50
N ARG A 355 -17.08 -7.68 0.16
CA ARG A 355 -16.11 -8.26 1.08
C ARG A 355 -14.69 -7.95 0.60
N PHE A 356 -13.71 -8.31 1.41
CA PHE A 356 -12.30 -8.24 1.01
C PHE A 356 -11.79 -9.59 0.49
N LYS A 357 -10.88 -9.52 -0.47
CA LYS A 357 -10.10 -10.66 -0.95
C LYS A 357 -8.61 -10.37 -0.77
N GLN A 358 -7.90 -11.35 -0.19
CA GLN A 358 -6.47 -11.21 0.14
C GLN A 358 -5.59 -11.16 -1.10
N LEU A 359 -4.55 -10.34 -1.03
CA LEU A 359 -3.46 -10.25 -2.00
C LEU A 359 -2.15 -10.78 -1.40
N THR A 360 -1.80 -10.35 -0.19
CA THR A 360 -0.53 -10.68 0.48
C THR A 360 -0.42 -12.17 0.78
N CYS A 361 0.71 -12.76 0.38
CA CYS A 361 1.00 -14.18 0.48
C CYS A 361 2.21 -14.46 1.40
N VAL A 362 2.17 -13.99 2.66
CA VAL A 362 3.25 -14.15 3.66
C VAL A 362 2.67 -14.73 4.94
N PRO A 363 3.29 -15.74 5.60
CA PRO A 363 2.73 -16.33 6.81
C PRO A 363 2.75 -15.35 8.00
N ILE A 364 1.80 -15.54 8.92
CA ILE A 364 1.74 -14.85 10.22
C ILE A 364 2.48 -15.72 11.24
N ASP A 365 3.28 -15.13 12.13
CA ASP A 365 4.04 -15.89 13.12
C ASP A 365 3.14 -16.53 14.18
N LEU A 366 3.06 -17.86 14.15
CA LEU A 366 2.25 -18.66 15.07
C LEU A 366 2.77 -18.67 16.51
N ASN A 367 4.06 -18.34 16.73
CA ASN A 367 4.65 -18.32 18.06
C ASN A 367 4.14 -17.13 18.91
N LEU A 368 3.55 -16.12 18.25
CA LEU A 368 2.96 -14.95 18.87
C LEU A 368 1.45 -15.05 19.10
N ILE A 369 0.85 -16.21 18.81
CA ILE A 369 -0.61 -16.38 18.89
C ILE A 369 -1.00 -17.12 20.17
N ASN A 370 -1.81 -16.47 21.02
CA ASN A 370 -2.52 -17.15 22.09
C ASN A 370 -3.84 -17.73 21.54
N VAL A 371 -3.82 -19.00 21.17
CA VAL A 371 -4.98 -19.69 20.59
C VAL A 371 -6.21 -19.65 21.49
N ASN A 372 -6.04 -19.65 22.81
CA ASN A 372 -7.15 -19.59 23.77
C ASN A 372 -7.91 -18.25 23.74
N MET A 373 -7.36 -17.22 23.13
CA MET A 373 -8.03 -15.93 22.94
C MET A 373 -8.83 -15.86 21.64
N LEU A 374 -8.67 -16.83 20.75
CA LEU A 374 -9.30 -16.85 19.43
C LEU A 374 -10.64 -17.60 19.47
N SER A 375 -11.60 -17.11 18.69
CA SER A 375 -12.80 -17.89 18.38
C SER A 375 -12.48 -18.99 17.36
N LYS A 376 -13.37 -19.96 17.23
CA LYS A 376 -13.25 -21.01 16.19
C LYS A 376 -13.17 -20.41 14.78
N GLU A 377 -13.95 -19.38 14.50
CA GLU A 377 -13.98 -18.70 13.20
C GLU A 377 -12.65 -18.00 12.90
N GLU A 378 -12.02 -17.39 13.92
CA GLU A 378 -10.70 -16.78 13.79
C GLU A 378 -9.60 -17.82 13.56
N ILE A 379 -9.66 -18.96 14.25
CA ILE A 379 -8.77 -20.11 14.01
C ILE A 379 -8.94 -20.65 12.58
N ASP A 380 -10.18 -20.85 12.14
CA ASP A 380 -10.49 -21.32 10.79
C ASP A 380 -9.98 -20.34 9.71
N TYR A 381 -10.08 -19.01 9.98
CA TYR A 381 -9.53 -18.01 9.10
C TYR A 381 -8.01 -18.11 8.97
N ILE A 382 -7.28 -18.19 10.09
CA ILE A 382 -5.81 -18.30 10.11
C ILE A 382 -5.37 -19.55 9.34
N ASN A 383 -6.01 -20.69 9.60
CA ASN A 383 -5.68 -21.94 8.93
C ASN A 383 -5.91 -21.84 7.41
N LYS A 384 -7.03 -21.27 6.96
CA LYS A 384 -7.33 -21.04 5.55
C LYS A 384 -6.35 -20.05 4.91
N TYR A 385 -5.98 -18.98 5.63
CA TYR A 385 -5.00 -18.02 5.15
C TYR A 385 -3.62 -18.67 4.97
N HIS A 386 -3.18 -19.48 5.92
CA HIS A 386 -1.91 -20.19 5.82
C HIS A 386 -1.91 -21.27 4.71
N ASP A 387 -3.04 -21.95 4.49
CA ASP A 387 -3.20 -22.86 3.35
C ASP A 387 -3.11 -22.09 2.02
N PHE A 388 -3.78 -20.94 1.93
CA PHE A 388 -3.66 -20.05 0.76
C PHE A 388 -2.21 -19.60 0.54
N VAL A 389 -1.49 -19.16 1.57
CA VAL A 389 -0.08 -18.77 1.47
C VAL A 389 0.76 -19.92 0.95
N TYR A 390 0.66 -21.10 1.58
CA TYR A 390 1.44 -22.27 1.19
C TYR A 390 1.15 -22.71 -0.24
N THR A 391 -0.11 -22.87 -0.59
CA THR A 391 -0.50 -23.36 -1.93
C THR A 391 -0.11 -22.37 -3.04
N THR A 392 -0.12 -21.08 -2.74
CA THR A 392 0.21 -20.03 -3.71
C THR A 392 1.72 -19.91 -3.94
N VAL A 393 2.53 -19.93 -2.88
CA VAL A 393 3.96 -19.58 -2.97
C VAL A 393 4.87 -20.80 -3.05
N ALA A 394 4.51 -21.94 -2.45
CA ALA A 394 5.35 -23.14 -2.42
C ALA A 394 5.84 -23.64 -3.80
N PRO A 395 5.09 -23.48 -4.92
CA PRO A 395 5.59 -23.86 -6.25
C PRO A 395 6.84 -23.13 -6.71
N TYR A 396 7.09 -21.93 -6.18
CA TYR A 396 8.20 -21.06 -6.57
C TYR A 396 9.41 -21.15 -5.62
N LEU A 397 9.34 -21.96 -4.56
CA LEU A 397 10.37 -22.08 -3.53
C LEU A 397 11.23 -23.31 -3.74
N ASN A 398 12.52 -23.25 -3.35
CA ASN A 398 13.35 -24.44 -3.24
C ASN A 398 12.89 -25.34 -2.08
N ALA A 399 13.31 -26.60 -2.07
CA ALA A 399 12.87 -27.62 -1.13
C ALA A 399 13.00 -27.20 0.35
N LYS A 400 14.14 -26.59 0.73
CA LYS A 400 14.39 -26.21 2.14
C LYS A 400 13.45 -25.08 2.60
N VAL A 401 13.25 -24.07 1.78
CA VAL A 401 12.34 -22.96 2.08
C VAL A 401 10.90 -23.44 2.08
N LYS A 402 10.55 -24.35 1.18
CA LYS A 402 9.22 -24.97 1.13
C LYS A 402 8.89 -25.78 2.39
N ASP A 403 9.85 -26.56 2.90
CA ASP A 403 9.69 -27.31 4.15
C ASP A 403 9.57 -26.38 5.37
N TRP A 404 10.35 -25.29 5.39
CA TRP A 404 10.23 -24.25 6.41
C TRP A 404 8.85 -23.59 6.36
N LEU A 405 8.37 -23.21 5.17
CA LEU A 405 7.06 -22.59 4.98
C LEU A 405 5.93 -23.53 5.42
N TRP A 406 6.03 -24.82 5.12
CA TRP A 406 5.06 -25.82 5.59
C TRP A 406 4.90 -25.79 7.11
N ASN A 407 6.03 -25.74 7.84
CA ASN A 407 6.03 -25.64 9.29
C ASN A 407 5.46 -24.31 9.81
N SER A 408 5.78 -23.21 9.12
CA SER A 408 5.28 -21.87 9.46
C SER A 408 3.77 -21.72 9.19
N CYS A 409 3.24 -22.50 8.25
CA CYS A 409 1.82 -22.52 7.89
C CYS A 409 1.03 -23.66 8.54
N ARG A 410 1.59 -24.35 9.55
CA ARG A 410 0.91 -25.47 10.23
C ARG A 410 -0.43 -25.00 10.83
N SER A 411 -1.43 -25.90 10.80
CA SER A 411 -2.72 -25.60 11.42
C SER A 411 -2.63 -25.46 12.93
N ILE A 412 -3.31 -24.47 13.47
CA ILE A 412 -3.58 -24.29 14.91
C ILE A 412 -4.95 -24.87 15.25
N LYS A 413 -5.12 -25.26 16.53
CA LYS A 413 -6.35 -25.95 17.02
C LYS A 413 -6.86 -25.27 18.27
#